data_7f50d8fbaba2a2bfa09784ca0e9f54ea
#
_entry.id   7f50d8fbaba2a2bfa09784ca0e9f54ea
#
_cell.length_a   1.000
_cell.length_b   1.000
_cell.length_c   1.000
_cell.angle_alpha   90.00
_cell.angle_beta   90.00
_cell.angle_gamma   90.00
#
_symmetry.space_group_name_H-M   'P 1'
#
loop_
_entity.id
_entity.type
_entity.pdbx_description
1 polymer ?
#
loop_
_entity_poly.entity_id
_entity_poly.type
_entity_poly.pdbx_seq_one_letter_code
_entity_poly.pdbx_strand_id
1 'polypeptide(L)'
;MPNDSRNLMRVLAGEDASDDNSPAAAYMDVAVAVQRGEGRYIVYVQDNGANVSALNSELITLIVEALIFGLIISVLLSFLLSKTLITPIERLTEGAERVADGDFSHKIEVASRDEIGVLTGTFNDMAQQLKRTLEEVENERTKLGTLFLHMTDGVVAFSRDGSVIQSNPAAEEMLGRSIPIGGSENYDTLFSDIAPLQGVLAVEQPGYLDGERDVGGRSLELLLTPFDQERLGGVLVVIHDVTEQRKTEELRREFVANVSHELRTPLTNIRSYAETLADNAGELPPNTEKNFLGVILNESDRMTHIVQDLLTLSRFDSGRAELKLAPFPFGQAVQDVYNANLMEAQRHGHAMELDITEELPEITGDRERIVQVMMNVVSNSIKYTPDGGRIRISVSYTHLTLPTSDL
;
A
#
# COMPACT_ATOMS: atom_id res chain seq x y z
N MET A 1 34.49 106.30 31.43
CA MET A 1 35.57 105.37 31.79
C MET A 1 34.99 104.29 32.58
N PRO A 2 35.15 103.02 32.31
CA PRO A 2 34.62 101.93 33.12
C PRO A 2 35.36 101.84 34.45
N ASN A 3 34.72 102.43 35.50
CA ASN A 3 35.32 102.41 36.82
C ASN A 3 35.33 101.04 37.57
N ASP A 4 35.01 99.94 36.90
CA ASP A 4 34.88 98.66 37.49
C ASP A 4 35.89 97.58 37.01
N SER A 5 36.91 98.01 36.22
CA SER A 5 37.96 97.07 35.75
C SER A 5 38.93 96.75 36.91
N ARG A 6 39.03 95.47 37.32
CA ARG A 6 40.02 95.04 38.25
C ARG A 6 41.43 95.22 37.75
N ASN A 7 41.67 94.97 36.43
CA ASN A 7 42.97 95.09 35.86
C ASN A 7 43.42 96.56 35.84
N LEU A 8 42.57 97.51 35.46
CA LEU A 8 42.82 98.90 35.53
C LEU A 8 43.12 99.43 36.94
N MET A 9 42.30 98.99 37.95
CA MET A 9 42.50 99.32 39.30
C MET A 9 43.82 98.83 39.90
N ARG A 10 44.28 97.59 39.54
CA ARG A 10 45.59 97.10 39.98
C ARG A 10 46.73 97.88 39.39
N VAL A 11 46.69 98.23 38.15
CA VAL A 11 47.74 99.00 37.46
C VAL A 11 47.75 100.47 38.03
N LEU A 12 46.57 101.02 38.36
CA LEU A 12 46.47 102.31 39.09
C LEU A 12 47.06 102.28 40.49
N ALA A 13 46.93 101.09 41.16
CA ALA A 13 47.46 100.83 42.54
C ALA A 13 48.99 100.55 42.53
N GLY A 14 49.69 100.51 41.36
CA GLY A 14 51.12 100.41 41.27
C GLY A 14 51.65 99.19 40.59
N GLU A 15 50.79 98.28 40.13
CA GLU A 15 51.22 97.14 39.30
C GLU A 15 51.64 97.61 37.88
N ASP A 16 52.66 96.94 37.29
CA ASP A 16 53.16 97.32 35.95
C ASP A 16 52.25 96.82 34.81
N ALA A 17 51.56 95.67 35.01
CA ALA A 17 50.61 95.11 34.04
C ALA A 17 49.61 94.20 34.84
N SER A 18 48.39 94.12 34.33
CA SER A 18 47.38 93.16 34.85
C SER A 18 46.48 92.65 33.71
N ASP A 19 46.32 91.35 33.62
CA ASP A 19 45.48 90.64 32.64
C ASP A 19 44.59 89.58 33.25
N ASP A 20 44.26 89.74 34.59
CA ASP A 20 43.43 88.79 35.37
C ASP A 20 41.98 88.88 34.93
N ASN A 21 41.64 88.10 33.90
CA ASN A 21 40.30 87.97 33.31
C ASN A 21 39.56 86.77 33.83
N SER A 22 38.40 86.95 34.41
CA SER A 22 37.53 85.83 34.76
C SER A 22 36.81 85.32 33.51
N PRO A 23 36.74 83.99 33.31
CA PRO A 23 36.00 83.39 32.20
C PRO A 23 34.50 83.79 32.15
N ALA A 24 33.96 84.29 33.29
CA ALA A 24 32.61 84.74 33.40
C ALA A 24 32.46 86.27 33.27
N ALA A 25 33.53 87.00 33.00
CA ALA A 25 33.46 88.41 32.89
C ALA A 25 32.76 88.90 31.62
N ALA A 26 31.97 89.97 31.70
CA ALA A 26 31.26 90.52 30.54
C ALA A 26 32.19 91.11 29.48
N TYR A 27 33.42 91.24 29.79
CA TYR A 27 34.46 91.75 28.89
C TYR A 27 35.85 91.24 29.36
N MET A 28 36.76 91.09 28.40
CA MET A 28 38.18 90.91 28.76
C MET A 28 38.91 92.22 28.63
N ASP A 29 39.80 92.49 29.59
CA ASP A 29 40.57 93.71 29.60
C ASP A 29 42.00 93.48 30.06
N VAL A 30 42.90 94.36 29.57
CA VAL A 30 44.36 94.36 29.89
C VAL A 30 44.72 95.80 30.18
N ALA A 31 45.38 95.98 31.32
CA ALA A 31 45.95 97.32 31.65
C ALA A 31 47.47 97.21 31.82
N VAL A 32 48.23 98.02 31.19
CA VAL A 32 49.72 98.04 31.26
C VAL A 32 50.18 99.51 31.57
N ALA A 33 51.05 99.64 32.56
CA ALA A 33 51.69 100.93 32.87
C ALA A 33 52.94 101.13 31.92
N VAL A 34 53.03 102.23 31.22
CA VAL A 34 54.12 102.61 30.42
C VAL A 34 54.77 103.91 30.96
N GLN A 35 56.03 103.90 31.30
CA GLN A 35 56.77 105.02 31.76
C GLN A 35 57.47 105.72 30.65
N ARG A 36 57.25 107.01 30.42
CA ARG A 36 57.88 107.81 29.45
C ARG A 36 58.32 109.19 30.05
N GLY A 37 59.63 109.33 30.30
CA GLY A 37 60.16 110.47 30.99
C GLY A 37 59.74 110.50 32.47
N GLU A 38 59.32 111.64 32.99
CA GLU A 38 58.82 111.77 34.38
C GLU A 38 57.31 111.40 34.53
N GLY A 39 56.62 110.99 33.38
CA GLY A 39 55.21 110.64 33.39
C GLY A 39 54.94 109.15 33.23
N ARG A 40 53.99 108.57 34.13
CA ARG A 40 53.48 107.28 34.08
C ARG A 40 52.14 107.29 33.33
N TYR A 41 52.06 106.54 32.18
CA TYR A 41 50.82 106.41 31.42
C TYR A 41 50.30 104.96 31.53
N ILE A 42 48.99 104.85 31.49
CA ILE A 42 48.34 103.50 31.52
C ILE A 42 47.66 103.31 30.16
N VAL A 43 48.08 102.26 29.51
CA VAL A 43 47.39 101.77 28.35
C VAL A 43 46.39 100.74 28.75
N TYR A 44 45.13 100.97 28.49
CA TYR A 44 44.03 100.13 28.83
C TYR A 44 43.34 99.64 27.52
N VAL A 45 43.27 98.40 27.32
CA VAL A 45 42.58 97.76 26.17
C VAL A 45 41.46 96.90 26.75
N GLN A 46 40.26 97.13 26.28
CA GLN A 46 39.08 96.35 26.63
C GLN A 46 38.45 95.78 25.38
N ASP A 47 38.24 94.43 25.44
CA ASP A 47 37.37 93.77 24.50
C ASP A 47 36.05 93.48 25.23
N ASN A 48 34.92 93.89 24.70
CA ASN A 48 33.67 93.75 25.29
C ASN A 48 33.05 92.29 25.29
N GLY A 49 33.80 91.32 24.71
CA GLY A 49 33.38 89.94 24.62
C GLY A 49 32.08 89.70 23.86
N ALA A 50 31.41 90.76 23.44
CA ALA A 50 30.09 90.66 22.78
C ALA A 50 30.17 89.80 21.49
N ASN A 51 31.28 89.96 20.75
CA ASN A 51 31.48 89.16 19.54
C ASN A 51 31.73 87.66 19.85
N VAL A 52 32.46 87.39 20.96
CA VAL A 52 32.73 86.03 21.39
C VAL A 52 31.47 85.35 21.88
N SER A 53 30.65 86.10 22.71
CA SER A 53 29.36 85.53 23.20
C SER A 53 28.34 85.32 22.06
N ALA A 54 28.32 86.27 21.09
CA ALA A 54 27.46 86.12 19.93
C ALA A 54 27.86 84.90 19.08
N LEU A 55 29.22 84.77 18.84
CA LEU A 55 29.74 83.62 18.09
C LEU A 55 29.46 82.25 18.82
N ASN A 56 29.63 82.25 20.14
CA ASN A 56 29.29 81.04 20.96
C ASN A 56 27.80 80.71 20.90
N SER A 57 26.94 81.73 20.95
CA SER A 57 25.50 81.56 20.81
C SER A 57 25.11 80.94 19.45
N GLU A 58 25.74 81.46 18.36
CA GLU A 58 25.51 80.99 17.00
C GLU A 58 26.04 79.56 16.82
N LEU A 59 27.24 79.27 17.36
CA LEU A 59 27.79 77.92 17.37
C LEU A 59 26.90 76.93 18.13
N ILE A 60 26.39 77.28 19.33
CA ILE A 60 25.46 76.41 20.12
C ILE A 60 24.19 76.22 19.34
N THR A 61 23.65 77.23 18.67
CA THR A 61 22.45 77.13 17.84
C THR A 61 22.65 76.13 16.71
N LEU A 62 23.77 76.27 15.96
CA LEU A 62 24.14 75.35 14.86
C LEU A 62 24.32 73.91 15.37
N ILE A 63 24.97 73.72 16.54
CA ILE A 63 25.11 72.40 17.15
C ILE A 63 23.77 71.80 17.53
N VAL A 64 22.86 72.56 18.12
CA VAL A 64 21.52 72.11 18.48
C VAL A 64 20.69 71.74 17.24
N GLU A 65 20.73 72.63 16.21
CA GLU A 65 20.08 72.33 14.93
C GLU A 65 20.63 71.05 14.27
N ALA A 66 21.95 70.88 14.24
CA ALA A 66 22.58 69.68 13.71
C ALA A 66 22.20 68.40 14.48
N LEU A 67 22.09 68.48 15.86
CA LEU A 67 21.64 67.38 16.69
C LEU A 67 20.17 67.02 16.43
N ILE A 68 19.31 68.04 16.25
CA ILE A 68 17.89 67.82 15.94
C ILE A 68 17.74 67.14 14.58
N PHE A 69 18.46 67.66 13.55
CA PHE A 69 18.48 67.02 12.22
C PHE A 69 19.02 65.58 12.27
N GLY A 70 20.10 65.35 13.02
CA GLY A 70 20.68 64.04 13.23
C GLY A 70 19.70 63.07 13.92
N LEU A 71 18.98 63.57 14.93
CA LEU A 71 17.95 62.79 15.62
C LEU A 71 16.81 62.41 14.69
N ILE A 72 16.29 63.39 13.90
CA ILE A 72 15.19 63.13 12.94
C ILE A 72 15.62 62.08 11.91
N ILE A 73 16.81 62.25 11.31
CA ILE A 73 17.34 61.30 10.35
C ILE A 73 17.51 59.90 10.97
N SER A 74 18.05 59.83 12.19
CA SER A 74 18.22 58.55 12.93
C SER A 74 16.91 57.83 13.17
N VAL A 75 15.87 58.56 13.64
CA VAL A 75 14.53 58.00 13.85
C VAL A 75 13.90 57.52 12.54
N LEU A 76 14.02 58.33 11.46
CA LEU A 76 13.51 57.98 10.14
C LEU A 76 14.20 56.74 9.61
N LEU A 77 15.52 56.67 9.70
CA LEU A 77 16.32 55.54 9.23
C LEU A 77 16.03 54.28 10.02
N SER A 78 15.90 54.40 11.37
CA SER A 78 15.50 53.30 12.26
C SER A 78 14.13 52.73 11.89
N PHE A 79 13.16 53.62 11.62
CA PHE A 79 11.82 53.21 11.18
C PHE A 79 11.86 52.50 9.82
N LEU A 80 12.62 52.99 8.86
CA LEU A 80 12.79 52.36 7.55
C LEU A 80 13.45 50.99 7.67
N LEU A 81 14.56 50.87 8.43
CA LEU A 81 15.23 49.57 8.66
C LEU A 81 14.30 48.56 9.33
N SER A 82 13.56 48.99 10.36
CA SER A 82 12.61 48.11 11.03
C SER A 82 11.58 47.57 10.08
N LYS A 83 11.01 48.39 9.23
CA LYS A 83 9.95 47.99 8.28
C LYS A 83 10.48 47.17 7.08
N THR A 84 11.67 47.48 6.58
CA THR A 84 12.21 46.82 5.37
C THR A 84 13.02 45.57 5.65
N LEU A 85 13.65 45.42 6.83
CA LEU A 85 14.52 44.32 7.14
C LEU A 85 14.01 43.48 8.34
N ILE A 86 13.72 44.14 9.48
CA ILE A 86 13.43 43.43 10.71
C ILE A 86 12.09 42.67 10.61
N THR A 87 11.02 43.36 10.23
CA THR A 87 9.67 42.74 10.17
C THR A 87 9.59 41.57 9.17
N PRO A 88 10.14 41.62 7.94
CA PRO A 88 10.17 40.45 7.05
C PRO A 88 10.96 39.27 7.61
N ILE A 89 12.10 39.52 8.27
CA ILE A 89 12.91 38.48 8.90
C ILE A 89 12.13 37.81 10.06
N GLU A 90 11.46 38.59 10.89
CA GLU A 90 10.58 38.05 11.96
C GLU A 90 9.47 37.15 11.38
N ARG A 91 8.82 37.57 10.29
CA ARG A 91 7.80 36.74 9.61
C ARG A 91 8.38 35.46 9.02
N LEU A 92 9.60 35.50 8.48
CA LEU A 92 10.31 34.31 8.01
C LEU A 92 10.63 33.35 9.15
N THR A 93 11.08 33.90 10.29
CA THR A 93 11.37 33.09 11.49
C THR A 93 10.10 32.42 12.01
N GLU A 94 9.03 33.20 12.16
CA GLU A 94 7.72 32.66 12.58
C GLU A 94 7.18 31.60 11.60
N GLY A 95 7.34 31.84 10.31
CA GLY A 95 6.99 30.86 9.28
C GLY A 95 7.82 29.57 9.38
N ALA A 96 9.12 29.70 9.68
CA ALA A 96 10.01 28.55 9.85
C ALA A 96 9.66 27.73 11.09
N GLU A 97 9.31 28.38 12.20
CA GLU A 97 8.83 27.72 13.42
C GLU A 97 7.54 26.94 13.15
N ARG A 98 6.57 27.53 12.45
CA ARG A 98 5.33 26.83 12.05
C ARG A 98 5.59 25.62 11.17
N VAL A 99 6.48 25.75 10.18
CA VAL A 99 6.86 24.62 9.32
C VAL A 99 7.53 23.50 10.15
N ALA A 100 8.37 23.85 11.12
CA ALA A 100 8.98 22.87 12.04
C ALA A 100 7.95 22.15 12.90
N ASP A 101 6.86 22.83 13.30
CA ASP A 101 5.73 22.26 14.02
C ASP A 101 4.73 21.49 13.11
N GLY A 102 5.01 21.41 11.79
CA GLY A 102 4.19 20.68 10.83
C GLY A 102 3.04 21.49 10.23
N ASP A 103 2.94 22.79 10.48
CA ASP A 103 1.94 23.68 9.87
C ASP A 103 2.46 24.27 8.56
N PHE A 104 2.12 23.63 7.46
CA PHE A 104 2.43 24.07 6.10
C PHE A 104 1.31 24.90 5.45
N SER A 105 0.28 25.29 6.21
CA SER A 105 -0.91 25.94 5.63
C SER A 105 -0.67 27.41 5.30
N HIS A 106 0.29 28.04 5.94
CA HIS A 106 0.57 29.46 5.81
C HIS A 106 1.67 29.74 4.79
N LYS A 107 1.33 30.58 3.82
CA LYS A 107 2.30 31.11 2.87
C LYS A 107 2.70 32.53 3.31
N ILE A 108 4.00 32.79 3.45
CA ILE A 108 4.52 34.11 3.78
C ILE A 108 4.35 35.02 2.58
N GLU A 109 3.73 36.20 2.79
CA GLU A 109 3.53 37.18 1.73
C GLU A 109 4.87 37.78 1.26
N VAL A 110 5.15 37.74 -0.04
CA VAL A 110 6.32 38.33 -0.63
C VAL A 110 6.08 39.85 -0.82
N ALA A 111 6.42 40.62 0.20
CA ALA A 111 6.17 42.09 0.22
C ALA A 111 7.28 42.91 -0.46
N SER A 112 8.43 42.36 -0.76
CA SER A 112 9.60 43.06 -1.37
C SER A 112 10.03 42.39 -2.66
N ARG A 113 10.74 43.16 -3.52
CA ARG A 113 11.37 42.69 -4.75
C ARG A 113 12.89 42.58 -4.67
N ASP A 114 13.43 42.75 -3.46
CA ASP A 114 14.85 42.62 -3.13
C ASP A 114 15.23 41.17 -2.73
N GLU A 115 16.42 41.02 -2.17
CA GLU A 115 16.96 39.73 -1.72
C GLU A 115 16.07 39.07 -0.64
N ILE A 116 15.39 39.88 0.18
CA ILE A 116 14.44 39.37 1.19
C ILE A 116 13.20 38.82 0.50
N GLY A 117 12.72 39.45 -0.55
CA GLY A 117 11.61 38.95 -1.35
C GLY A 117 11.95 37.61 -2.04
N VAL A 118 13.14 37.49 -2.59
CA VAL A 118 13.66 36.25 -3.20
C VAL A 118 13.77 35.16 -2.14
N LEU A 119 14.32 35.47 -0.97
CA LEU A 119 14.43 34.54 0.16
C LEU A 119 13.05 34.04 0.61
N THR A 120 12.08 34.96 0.73
CA THR A 120 10.71 34.62 1.11
C THR A 120 10.04 33.67 0.08
N GLY A 121 10.25 33.96 -1.23
CA GLY A 121 9.79 33.10 -2.32
C GLY A 121 10.38 31.68 -2.23
N THR A 122 11.71 31.61 -2.12
CA THR A 122 12.44 30.33 -2.00
C THR A 122 12.03 29.53 -0.76
N PHE A 123 11.80 30.23 0.38
CA PHE A 123 11.29 29.59 1.58
C PHE A 123 9.90 28.97 1.36
N ASN A 124 8.97 29.71 0.75
CA ASN A 124 7.64 29.21 0.43
C ASN A 124 7.69 27.98 -0.49
N ASP A 125 8.56 28.00 -1.51
CA ASP A 125 8.74 26.88 -2.44
C ASP A 125 9.30 25.65 -1.72
N MET A 126 10.28 25.83 -0.83
CA MET A 126 10.84 24.77 0.01
C MET A 126 9.78 24.19 0.94
N ALA A 127 9.00 25.04 1.64
CA ALA A 127 7.93 24.58 2.53
C ALA A 127 6.86 23.78 1.77
N GLN A 128 6.50 24.25 0.56
CA GLN A 128 5.56 23.54 -0.30
C GLN A 128 6.11 22.19 -0.80
N GLN A 129 7.38 22.12 -1.17
CA GLN A 129 8.05 20.90 -1.59
C GLN A 129 8.11 19.88 -0.44
N LEU A 130 8.47 20.33 0.77
CA LEU A 130 8.50 19.48 1.96
C LEU A 130 7.11 18.92 2.28
N LYS A 131 6.06 19.77 2.23
CA LYS A 131 4.67 19.33 2.38
C LYS A 131 4.31 18.21 1.41
N ARG A 132 4.59 18.41 0.11
CA ARG A 132 4.31 17.38 -0.92
C ARG A 132 5.03 16.06 -0.63
N THR A 133 6.30 16.14 -0.29
CA THR A 133 7.09 14.93 0.01
C THR A 133 6.55 14.19 1.22
N LEU A 134 6.14 14.92 2.28
CA LEU A 134 5.51 14.30 3.45
C LEU A 134 4.15 13.66 3.11
N GLU A 135 3.31 14.34 2.33
CA GLU A 135 2.03 13.79 1.86
C GLU A 135 2.24 12.55 0.97
N GLU A 136 3.24 12.56 0.09
CA GLU A 136 3.60 11.39 -0.74
C GLU A 136 4.03 10.21 0.12
N VAL A 137 4.92 10.42 1.09
CA VAL A 137 5.39 9.37 2.02
C VAL A 137 4.23 8.80 2.85
N GLU A 138 3.35 9.67 3.39
CA GLU A 138 2.19 9.23 4.18
C GLU A 138 1.19 8.45 3.32
N ASN A 139 0.93 8.91 2.08
CA ASN A 139 0.08 8.20 1.13
C ASN A 139 0.67 6.83 0.75
N GLU A 140 1.98 6.76 0.51
CA GLU A 140 2.65 5.50 0.19
C GLU A 140 2.62 4.54 1.38
N ARG A 141 2.88 5.03 2.59
CA ARG A 141 2.76 4.25 3.83
C ARG A 141 1.35 3.72 4.03
N THR A 142 0.34 4.56 3.83
CA THR A 142 -1.08 4.17 3.94
C THR A 142 -1.44 3.12 2.89
N LYS A 143 -0.97 3.30 1.65
CA LYS A 143 -1.17 2.34 0.56
C LYS A 143 -0.54 0.99 0.88
N LEU A 144 0.72 0.97 1.33
CA LEU A 144 1.41 -0.26 1.73
C LEU A 144 0.70 -0.94 2.91
N GLY A 145 0.26 -0.16 3.91
CA GLY A 145 -0.53 -0.68 5.03
C GLY A 145 -1.85 -1.31 4.58
N THR A 146 -2.55 -0.66 3.66
CA THR A 146 -3.80 -1.20 3.11
C THR A 146 -3.56 -2.49 2.32
N LEU A 147 -2.52 -2.53 1.48
CA LEU A 147 -2.15 -3.75 0.75
C LEU A 147 -1.84 -4.89 1.71
N PHE A 148 -1.05 -4.63 2.75
CA PHE A 148 -0.71 -5.63 3.76
C PHE A 148 -1.93 -6.21 4.49
N LEU A 149 -2.91 -5.35 4.84
CA LEU A 149 -4.14 -5.76 5.51
C LEU A 149 -5.08 -6.59 4.61
N HIS A 150 -5.05 -6.37 3.30
CA HIS A 150 -5.95 -7.04 2.34
C HIS A 150 -5.25 -8.11 1.48
N MET A 151 -4.00 -8.46 1.79
CA MET A 151 -3.33 -9.59 1.16
C MET A 151 -4.07 -10.89 1.48
N THR A 152 -4.21 -11.75 0.50
CA THR A 152 -4.75 -13.11 0.65
C THR A 152 -3.78 -14.05 1.34
N ASP A 153 -2.49 -13.82 1.17
CA ASP A 153 -1.45 -14.58 1.84
C ASP A 153 -1.25 -14.09 3.28
N GLY A 154 -1.06 -15.01 4.19
CA GLY A 154 -0.69 -14.70 5.56
C GLY A 154 0.77 -14.23 5.62
N VAL A 155 1.02 -13.14 6.34
CA VAL A 155 2.38 -12.61 6.52
C VAL A 155 2.62 -12.33 8.00
N VAL A 156 3.70 -12.88 8.54
CA VAL A 156 4.16 -12.61 9.91
C VAL A 156 5.65 -12.25 9.87
N ALA A 157 6.00 -11.12 10.46
CA ALA A 157 7.39 -10.68 10.60
C ALA A 157 7.82 -10.80 12.07
N PHE A 158 9.02 -11.36 12.28
CA PHE A 158 9.64 -11.54 13.57
C PHE A 158 10.99 -10.83 13.63
N SER A 159 11.32 -10.31 14.80
CA SER A 159 12.65 -9.81 15.12
C SER A 159 13.66 -10.96 15.30
N ARG A 160 14.92 -10.63 15.40
CA ARG A 160 16.00 -11.63 15.63
C ARG A 160 15.86 -12.43 16.94
N ASP A 161 15.16 -11.88 17.93
CA ASP A 161 14.85 -12.55 19.19
C ASP A 161 13.55 -13.40 19.14
N GLY A 162 12.90 -13.43 17.98
CA GLY A 162 11.65 -14.18 17.76
C GLY A 162 10.38 -13.45 18.15
N SER A 163 10.44 -12.20 18.60
CA SER A 163 9.25 -11.41 18.92
C SER A 163 8.50 -10.98 17.66
N VAL A 164 7.16 -10.95 17.71
CA VAL A 164 6.33 -10.51 16.58
C VAL A 164 6.51 -9.01 16.34
N ILE A 165 6.95 -8.65 15.16
CA ILE A 165 7.01 -7.26 14.67
C ILE A 165 5.69 -6.85 14.04
N GLN A 166 5.13 -7.71 13.17
CA GLN A 166 3.92 -7.43 12.43
C GLN A 166 3.25 -8.72 11.95
N SER A 167 1.93 -8.74 11.93
CA SER A 167 1.11 -9.79 11.33
C SER A 167 -0.04 -9.17 10.55
N ASN A 168 -0.53 -9.84 9.51
CA ASN A 168 -1.73 -9.43 8.80
C ASN A 168 -2.94 -10.32 9.20
N PRO A 169 -4.18 -9.87 8.94
CA PRO A 169 -5.38 -10.63 9.28
C PRO A 169 -5.45 -12.02 8.62
N ALA A 170 -4.93 -12.16 7.40
CA ALA A 170 -4.90 -13.45 6.71
C ALA A 170 -4.06 -14.49 7.47
N ALA A 171 -2.92 -14.10 8.05
CA ALA A 171 -2.10 -14.99 8.85
C ALA A 171 -2.85 -15.48 10.12
N GLU A 172 -3.54 -14.56 10.80
CA GLU A 172 -4.36 -14.92 11.98
C GLU A 172 -5.49 -15.87 11.63
N GLU A 173 -6.17 -15.61 10.51
CA GLU A 173 -7.25 -16.47 10.02
C GLU A 173 -6.74 -17.86 9.62
N MET A 174 -5.65 -17.96 8.86
CA MET A 174 -5.06 -19.22 8.40
C MET A 174 -4.53 -20.06 9.55
N LEU A 175 -3.89 -19.44 10.55
CA LEU A 175 -3.36 -20.12 11.71
C LEU A 175 -4.44 -20.39 12.80
N GLY A 176 -5.63 -19.79 12.65
CA GLY A 176 -6.75 -19.95 13.58
C GLY A 176 -6.49 -19.35 14.96
N ARG A 177 -5.56 -18.37 15.08
CA ARG A 177 -5.20 -17.71 16.34
C ARG A 177 -4.83 -16.26 16.12
N SER A 178 -5.05 -15.42 17.13
CA SER A 178 -4.60 -14.02 17.10
C SER A 178 -3.11 -13.91 17.40
N ILE A 179 -2.42 -13.03 16.69
CA ILE A 179 -0.96 -12.82 16.76
C ILE A 179 -0.70 -11.33 17.06
N PRO A 180 -1.00 -10.86 18.28
CA PRO A 180 -0.83 -9.45 18.63
C PRO A 180 0.66 -9.09 18.75
N ILE A 181 1.02 -7.89 18.30
CA ILE A 181 2.35 -7.33 18.48
C ILE A 181 2.65 -7.17 19.98
N GLY A 182 3.79 -7.69 20.45
CA GLY A 182 4.16 -7.65 21.88
C GLY A 182 3.35 -8.57 22.77
N GLY A 183 2.60 -9.51 22.20
CA GLY A 183 1.88 -10.56 22.92
C GLY A 183 2.77 -11.71 23.42
N SER A 184 2.17 -12.78 23.89
CA SER A 184 2.86 -14.00 24.34
C SER A 184 3.33 -14.90 23.19
N GLU A 185 2.81 -14.67 21.98
CA GLU A 185 3.17 -15.43 20.79
C GLU A 185 4.55 -14.98 20.28
N ASN A 186 5.37 -15.94 19.93
CA ASN A 186 6.69 -15.71 19.36
C ASN A 186 6.95 -16.70 18.21
N TYR A 187 8.08 -16.57 17.52
CA TYR A 187 8.46 -17.45 16.43
C TYR A 187 8.45 -18.93 16.85
N ASP A 188 9.02 -19.24 18.02
CA ASP A 188 9.15 -20.64 18.48
C ASP A 188 7.80 -21.27 18.80
N THR A 189 6.84 -20.51 19.31
CA THR A 189 5.47 -21.02 19.56
C THR A 189 4.68 -21.23 18.27
N LEU A 190 5.03 -20.50 17.20
CA LEU A 190 4.28 -20.53 15.95
C LEU A 190 4.90 -21.46 14.90
N PHE A 191 6.24 -21.50 14.79
CA PHE A 191 6.91 -22.09 13.62
C PHE A 191 8.15 -22.95 13.93
N SER A 192 8.48 -23.20 15.20
CA SER A 192 9.65 -24.03 15.56
C SER A 192 9.56 -25.48 15.05
N ASP A 193 8.37 -25.99 14.83
CA ASP A 193 8.12 -27.32 14.26
C ASP A 193 8.46 -27.41 12.78
N ILE A 194 8.45 -26.28 12.07
CA ILE A 194 8.84 -26.19 10.64
C ILE A 194 10.36 -26.00 10.53
N ALA A 195 10.89 -24.99 11.21
CA ALA A 195 12.31 -24.73 11.25
C ALA A 195 12.69 -23.95 12.54
N PRO A 196 13.85 -24.23 13.16
CA PRO A 196 14.31 -23.42 14.28
C PRO A 196 14.70 -22.01 13.83
N LEU A 197 14.42 -20.98 14.64
CA LEU A 197 14.69 -19.57 14.34
C LEU A 197 16.12 -19.33 13.84
N GLN A 198 17.11 -19.92 14.52
CA GLN A 198 18.53 -19.81 14.15
C GLN A 198 18.85 -20.43 12.79
N GLY A 199 18.12 -21.49 12.41
CA GLY A 199 18.25 -22.12 11.10
C GLY A 199 17.78 -21.19 9.98
N VAL A 200 16.66 -20.48 10.18
CA VAL A 200 16.18 -19.50 9.20
C VAL A 200 17.10 -18.30 9.10
N LEU A 201 17.56 -17.77 10.25
CA LEU A 201 18.49 -16.63 10.27
C LEU A 201 19.85 -16.92 9.63
N ALA A 202 20.24 -18.20 9.53
CA ALA A 202 21.48 -18.63 8.88
C ALA A 202 21.38 -18.83 7.36
N VAL A 203 20.18 -18.70 6.79
CA VAL A 203 19.96 -18.82 5.33
C VAL A 203 20.60 -17.63 4.61
N GLU A 204 21.46 -17.90 3.64
CA GLU A 204 22.06 -16.87 2.80
C GLU A 204 21.00 -16.28 1.84
N GLN A 205 20.90 -14.95 1.79
CA GLN A 205 19.99 -14.28 0.87
C GLN A 205 20.50 -14.36 -0.59
N PRO A 206 19.59 -14.56 -1.57
CA PRO A 206 18.13 -14.62 -1.49
C PRO A 206 17.54 -16.02 -1.28
N GLY A 207 17.85 -16.68 -0.15
CA GLY A 207 17.33 -18.01 0.18
C GLY A 207 16.11 -17.97 1.09
N TYR A 208 15.38 -19.08 1.13
CA TYR A 208 14.27 -19.33 2.05
C TYR A 208 14.26 -20.79 2.47
N LEU A 209 13.58 -21.10 3.57
CA LEU A 209 13.16 -22.45 3.93
C LEU A 209 11.67 -22.58 3.64
N ASP A 210 11.26 -23.72 3.13
CA ASP A 210 9.86 -24.05 2.91
C ASP A 210 9.39 -25.13 3.90
N GLY A 211 8.12 -25.12 4.17
CA GLY A 211 7.46 -26.11 5.02
C GLY A 211 5.97 -26.15 4.75
N GLU A 212 5.35 -27.20 5.23
CA GLU A 212 3.93 -27.43 5.06
C GLU A 212 3.26 -27.72 6.38
N ARG A 213 2.03 -27.26 6.54
CA ARG A 213 1.24 -27.52 7.73
C ARG A 213 -0.24 -27.57 7.42
N ASP A 214 -0.93 -28.55 8.00
CA ASP A 214 -2.39 -28.60 7.95
C ASP A 214 -2.97 -27.99 9.24
N VAL A 215 -3.84 -26.98 9.08
CA VAL A 215 -4.51 -26.29 10.18
C VAL A 215 -5.99 -26.15 9.89
N GLY A 216 -6.84 -26.72 10.75
CA GLY A 216 -8.30 -26.55 10.62
C GLY A 216 -8.89 -27.05 9.30
N GLY A 217 -8.24 -28.01 8.63
CA GLY A 217 -8.67 -28.55 7.33
C GLY A 217 -8.18 -27.72 6.12
N ARG A 218 -7.30 -26.74 6.37
CA ARG A 218 -6.56 -26.00 5.31
C ARG A 218 -5.15 -26.57 5.21
N SER A 219 -4.65 -26.74 3.99
CA SER A 219 -3.26 -27.06 3.71
C SER A 219 -2.50 -25.79 3.44
N LEU A 220 -1.55 -25.46 4.32
CA LEU A 220 -0.76 -24.25 4.29
C LEU A 220 0.67 -24.55 3.83
N GLU A 221 1.16 -23.78 2.88
CA GLU A 221 2.58 -23.72 2.49
C GLU A 221 3.22 -22.51 3.18
N LEU A 222 4.33 -22.74 3.86
CA LEU A 222 5.05 -21.71 4.61
C LEU A 222 6.41 -21.45 3.98
N LEU A 223 6.70 -20.18 3.72
CA LEU A 223 7.99 -19.71 3.22
C LEU A 223 8.63 -18.85 4.31
N LEU A 224 9.78 -19.29 4.82
CA LEU A 224 10.50 -18.63 5.88
C LEU A 224 11.81 -18.05 5.32
N THR A 225 11.92 -16.73 5.33
CA THR A 225 13.10 -16.04 4.80
C THR A 225 13.68 -15.06 5.81
N PRO A 226 15.00 -14.98 5.96
CA PRO A 226 15.60 -13.92 6.75
C PRO A 226 15.48 -12.61 5.99
N PHE A 227 15.26 -11.49 6.70
CA PHE A 227 15.42 -10.15 6.16
C PHE A 227 16.43 -9.38 6.99
N ASP A 228 17.26 -8.59 6.32
CA ASP A 228 18.24 -7.73 6.97
C ASP A 228 17.97 -6.28 6.53
N GLN A 229 17.55 -5.45 7.48
CA GLN A 229 17.59 -4.00 7.35
C GLN A 229 18.56 -3.53 8.42
N GLU A 230 19.50 -2.66 8.10
CA GLU A 230 20.64 -2.20 8.90
C GLU A 230 20.46 -2.09 10.44
N ARG A 231 19.23 -2.11 10.96
CA ARG A 231 18.88 -2.08 12.40
C ARG A 231 17.72 -3.02 12.82
N LEU A 232 17.00 -3.63 11.90
CA LEU A 232 15.76 -4.37 12.14
C LEU A 232 15.72 -5.71 11.40
N GLY A 233 16.84 -6.45 11.42
CA GLY A 233 16.89 -7.80 10.85
C GLY A 233 15.99 -8.79 11.62
N GLY A 234 15.51 -9.81 10.92
CA GLY A 234 14.64 -10.83 11.50
C GLY A 234 14.22 -11.89 10.49
N VAL A 235 13.06 -12.50 10.72
CA VAL A 235 12.47 -13.53 9.87
C VAL A 235 11.10 -13.09 9.39
N LEU A 236 10.89 -13.22 8.09
CA LEU A 236 9.60 -13.07 7.45
C LEU A 236 9.04 -14.48 7.15
N VAL A 237 7.82 -14.73 7.57
CA VAL A 237 7.08 -15.95 7.24
C VAL A 237 5.90 -15.55 6.36
N VAL A 238 5.85 -16.15 5.17
CA VAL A 238 4.71 -16.04 4.24
C VAL A 238 3.96 -17.35 4.27
N ILE A 239 2.64 -17.28 4.41
CA ILE A 239 1.75 -18.42 4.54
C ILE A 239 0.80 -18.40 3.35
N HIS A 240 0.83 -19.41 2.55
CA HIS A 240 -0.02 -19.57 1.37
C HIS A 240 -1.03 -20.70 1.59
N ASP A 241 -2.32 -20.43 1.39
CA ASP A 241 -3.37 -21.46 1.45
C ASP A 241 -3.44 -22.19 0.10
N VAL A 242 -2.91 -23.41 0.07
CA VAL A 242 -2.88 -24.27 -1.13
C VAL A 242 -3.97 -25.36 -1.12
N THR A 243 -4.97 -25.21 -0.27
CA THR A 243 -6.02 -26.23 -0.05
C THR A 243 -6.74 -26.59 -1.34
N GLU A 244 -7.23 -25.61 -2.08
CA GLU A 244 -7.96 -25.84 -3.33
C GLU A 244 -7.04 -26.35 -4.45
N GLN A 245 -5.81 -25.91 -4.47
CA GLN A 245 -4.82 -26.38 -5.42
C GLN A 245 -4.49 -27.86 -5.18
N ARG A 246 -4.27 -28.25 -3.93
CA ARG A 246 -4.02 -29.66 -3.55
C ARG A 246 -5.19 -30.55 -3.85
N LYS A 247 -6.41 -30.16 -3.47
CA LYS A 247 -7.62 -30.91 -3.82
C LYS A 247 -7.74 -31.14 -5.33
N THR A 248 -7.49 -30.12 -6.11
CA THR A 248 -7.53 -30.22 -7.58
C THR A 248 -6.47 -31.19 -8.10
N GLU A 249 -5.26 -31.15 -7.53
CA GLU A 249 -4.18 -32.05 -7.94
C GLU A 249 -4.44 -33.49 -7.50
N GLU A 250 -4.99 -33.72 -6.31
CA GLU A 250 -5.42 -35.03 -5.83
C GLU A 250 -6.51 -35.61 -6.71
N LEU A 251 -7.57 -34.84 -7.02
CA LEU A 251 -8.62 -35.25 -7.94
C LEU A 251 -8.06 -35.61 -9.33
N ARG A 252 -7.09 -34.84 -9.81
CA ARG A 252 -6.42 -35.13 -11.08
C ARG A 252 -5.63 -36.44 -11.03
N ARG A 253 -4.90 -36.68 -9.93
CA ARG A 253 -4.14 -37.95 -9.74
C ARG A 253 -5.09 -39.14 -9.66
N GLU A 254 -6.17 -39.02 -8.88
CA GLU A 254 -7.19 -40.02 -8.75
C GLU A 254 -7.86 -40.32 -10.10
N PHE A 255 -8.21 -39.27 -10.86
CA PHE A 255 -8.77 -39.42 -12.20
C PHE A 255 -7.83 -40.21 -13.13
N VAL A 256 -6.54 -39.87 -13.19
CA VAL A 256 -5.56 -40.59 -14.03
C VAL A 256 -5.42 -42.04 -13.59
N ALA A 257 -5.40 -42.31 -12.28
CA ALA A 257 -5.34 -43.66 -11.75
C ALA A 257 -6.58 -44.49 -12.14
N ASN A 258 -7.78 -43.92 -11.96
CA ASN A 258 -9.05 -44.55 -12.29
C ASN A 258 -9.16 -44.84 -13.77
N VAL A 259 -8.81 -43.88 -14.66
CA VAL A 259 -8.78 -44.10 -16.12
C VAL A 259 -7.81 -45.24 -16.49
N SER A 260 -6.63 -45.24 -15.86
CA SER A 260 -5.64 -46.31 -16.12
C SER A 260 -6.14 -47.68 -15.73
N HIS A 261 -6.85 -47.78 -14.63
CA HIS A 261 -7.50 -49.02 -14.18
C HIS A 261 -8.63 -49.46 -15.12
N GLU A 262 -9.54 -48.56 -15.50
CA GLU A 262 -10.66 -48.81 -16.39
C GLU A 262 -10.24 -49.22 -17.81
N LEU A 263 -9.08 -48.77 -18.30
CA LEU A 263 -8.52 -49.18 -19.56
C LEU A 263 -7.71 -50.49 -19.48
N ARG A 264 -7.05 -50.78 -18.35
CA ARG A 264 -6.22 -51.99 -18.18
C ARG A 264 -7.03 -53.25 -18.18
N THR A 265 -8.20 -53.24 -17.49
CA THR A 265 -9.05 -54.44 -17.35
C THR A 265 -9.54 -54.99 -18.69
N PRO A 266 -10.20 -54.18 -19.60
CA PRO A 266 -10.62 -54.64 -20.89
C PRO A 266 -9.44 -55.04 -21.77
N LEU A 267 -8.33 -54.33 -21.71
CA LEU A 267 -7.12 -54.67 -22.48
C LEU A 267 -6.55 -56.04 -22.08
N THR A 268 -6.52 -56.34 -20.75
CA THR A 268 -6.08 -57.65 -20.24
C THR A 268 -6.99 -58.74 -20.72
N ASN A 269 -8.32 -58.54 -20.71
CA ASN A 269 -9.30 -59.51 -21.21
C ASN A 269 -9.09 -59.76 -22.72
N ILE A 270 -9.03 -58.69 -23.52
CA ILE A 270 -8.79 -58.82 -24.98
C ILE A 270 -7.54 -59.63 -25.22
N ARG A 271 -6.43 -59.28 -24.54
CA ARG A 271 -5.16 -59.99 -24.69
C ARG A 271 -5.26 -61.45 -24.34
N SER A 272 -5.85 -61.78 -23.16
CA SER A 272 -5.99 -63.16 -22.67
C SER A 272 -6.82 -64.05 -23.62
N TYR A 273 -7.96 -63.53 -24.11
CA TYR A 273 -8.79 -64.28 -25.06
C TYR A 273 -8.13 -64.40 -26.42
N ALA A 274 -7.42 -63.34 -26.88
CA ALA A 274 -6.66 -63.40 -28.14
C ALA A 274 -5.48 -64.39 -28.09
N GLU A 275 -4.73 -64.43 -26.95
CA GLU A 275 -3.65 -65.43 -26.74
C GLU A 275 -4.24 -66.86 -26.71
N THR A 276 -5.37 -67.06 -26.00
CA THR A 276 -6.04 -68.37 -25.96
C THR A 276 -6.49 -68.80 -27.33
N LEU A 277 -7.04 -67.92 -28.14
CA LEU A 277 -7.44 -68.23 -29.53
C LEU A 277 -6.23 -68.53 -30.44
N ALA A 278 -5.12 -67.83 -30.26
CA ALA A 278 -3.89 -68.03 -31.03
C ALA A 278 -3.20 -69.34 -30.70
N ASP A 279 -3.13 -69.68 -29.39
CA ASP A 279 -2.44 -70.88 -28.91
C ASP A 279 -3.21 -72.17 -29.23
N ASN A 280 -4.54 -72.10 -29.40
CA ASN A 280 -5.41 -73.24 -29.64
C ASN A 280 -6.11 -73.14 -31.05
N ALA A 281 -5.48 -72.48 -32.00
CA ALA A 281 -6.05 -72.26 -33.34
C ALA A 281 -6.42 -73.61 -34.01
N GLY A 282 -7.70 -73.78 -34.31
CA GLY A 282 -8.25 -75.01 -34.95
C GLY A 282 -8.53 -76.19 -34.01
N GLU A 283 -8.24 -76.07 -32.71
CA GLU A 283 -8.55 -77.07 -31.68
C GLU A 283 -9.79 -76.74 -30.84
N LEU A 284 -10.23 -75.50 -30.86
CA LEU A 284 -11.40 -75.03 -30.11
C LEU A 284 -12.72 -75.37 -30.79
N PRO A 285 -13.77 -75.72 -30.05
CA PRO A 285 -15.10 -75.85 -30.62
C PRO A 285 -15.57 -74.53 -31.22
N PRO A 286 -16.24 -74.58 -32.42
CA PRO A 286 -16.66 -73.33 -33.12
C PRO A 286 -17.49 -72.33 -32.27
N ASN A 287 -18.29 -72.85 -31.34
CA ASN A 287 -19.07 -72.02 -30.44
C ASN A 287 -18.20 -71.30 -29.38
N THR A 288 -17.12 -71.96 -28.93
CA THR A 288 -16.15 -71.38 -27.98
C THR A 288 -15.34 -70.28 -28.64
N GLU A 289 -14.83 -70.52 -29.85
CA GLU A 289 -14.12 -69.53 -30.65
C GLU A 289 -15.00 -68.29 -30.89
N LYS A 290 -16.25 -68.48 -31.33
CA LYS A 290 -17.20 -67.39 -31.54
C LYS A 290 -17.47 -66.62 -30.24
N ASN A 291 -17.58 -67.28 -29.10
CA ASN A 291 -17.78 -66.60 -27.80
C ASN A 291 -16.56 -65.78 -27.40
N PHE A 292 -15.33 -66.28 -27.59
CA PHE A 292 -14.11 -65.55 -27.29
C PHE A 292 -13.95 -64.33 -28.20
N LEU A 293 -14.23 -64.44 -29.46
CA LEU A 293 -14.26 -63.31 -30.42
C LEU A 293 -15.33 -62.27 -30.00
N GLY A 294 -16.48 -62.73 -29.51
CA GLY A 294 -17.53 -61.88 -29.00
C GLY A 294 -17.09 -61.09 -27.76
N VAL A 295 -16.34 -61.71 -26.84
CA VAL A 295 -15.77 -61.01 -25.70
C VAL A 295 -14.78 -59.95 -26.13
N ILE A 296 -13.88 -60.28 -27.06
CA ILE A 296 -12.89 -59.31 -27.58
C ILE A 296 -13.57 -58.10 -28.21
N LEU A 297 -14.62 -58.33 -29.03
CA LEU A 297 -15.38 -57.24 -29.64
C LEU A 297 -16.09 -56.37 -28.60
N ASN A 298 -16.77 -56.96 -27.64
CA ASN A 298 -17.47 -56.25 -26.60
C ASN A 298 -16.50 -55.37 -25.74
N GLU A 299 -15.32 -55.93 -25.40
CA GLU A 299 -14.32 -55.16 -24.64
C GLU A 299 -13.68 -54.03 -25.48
N SER A 300 -13.51 -54.23 -26.80
CA SER A 300 -13.06 -53.17 -27.72
C SER A 300 -14.08 -52.03 -27.82
N ASP A 301 -15.37 -52.36 -27.95
CA ASP A 301 -16.45 -51.37 -27.97
C ASP A 301 -16.52 -50.63 -26.64
N ARG A 302 -16.36 -51.29 -25.50
CA ARG A 302 -16.28 -50.69 -24.20
C ARG A 302 -15.13 -49.69 -24.08
N MET A 303 -13.92 -50.08 -24.55
CA MET A 303 -12.77 -49.16 -24.58
C MET A 303 -13.04 -47.95 -25.45
N THR A 304 -13.69 -48.12 -26.58
CA THR A 304 -14.06 -47.00 -27.48
C THR A 304 -14.97 -46.01 -26.78
N HIS A 305 -15.97 -46.48 -26.01
CA HIS A 305 -16.87 -45.64 -25.23
C HIS A 305 -16.10 -44.88 -24.14
N ILE A 306 -15.21 -45.54 -23.39
CA ILE A 306 -14.40 -44.90 -22.34
C ILE A 306 -13.57 -43.75 -22.95
N VAL A 307 -12.91 -44.00 -24.11
CA VAL A 307 -12.11 -42.97 -24.80
C VAL A 307 -12.97 -41.79 -25.27
N GLN A 308 -14.17 -42.05 -25.79
CA GLN A 308 -15.10 -41.01 -26.24
C GLN A 308 -15.60 -40.16 -25.04
N ASP A 309 -15.89 -40.79 -23.91
CA ASP A 309 -16.30 -40.09 -22.68
C ASP A 309 -15.16 -39.20 -22.15
N LEU A 310 -13.92 -39.70 -22.15
CA LEU A 310 -12.73 -38.92 -21.77
C LEU A 310 -12.49 -37.72 -22.68
N LEU A 311 -12.60 -37.90 -24.01
CA LEU A 311 -12.47 -36.80 -24.97
C LEU A 311 -13.59 -35.77 -24.80
N THR A 312 -14.78 -36.24 -24.50
CA THR A 312 -15.93 -35.35 -24.20
C THR A 312 -15.67 -34.54 -22.98
N LEU A 313 -15.24 -35.15 -21.86
CA LEU A 313 -14.89 -34.47 -20.61
C LEU A 313 -13.78 -33.44 -20.84
N SER A 314 -12.70 -33.83 -21.52
CA SER A 314 -11.59 -32.93 -21.84
C SER A 314 -12.00 -31.69 -22.66
N ARG A 315 -12.98 -31.85 -23.58
CA ARG A 315 -13.52 -30.69 -24.33
C ARG A 315 -14.34 -29.77 -23.46
N PHE A 316 -15.11 -30.31 -22.49
CA PHE A 316 -15.86 -29.51 -21.53
C PHE A 316 -14.90 -28.74 -20.60
N ASP A 317 -13.92 -29.41 -20.02
CA ASP A 317 -12.93 -28.81 -19.11
C ASP A 317 -12.13 -27.69 -19.79
N SER A 318 -11.83 -27.85 -21.07
CA SER A 318 -11.10 -26.82 -21.86
C SER A 318 -12.00 -25.68 -22.37
N GLY A 319 -13.30 -25.68 -22.07
CA GLY A 319 -14.26 -24.69 -22.57
C GLY A 319 -14.49 -24.73 -24.10
N ARG A 320 -14.03 -25.82 -24.76
CA ARG A 320 -14.15 -26.00 -26.23
C ARG A 320 -15.38 -26.80 -26.65
N ALA A 321 -16.22 -27.21 -25.71
CA ALA A 321 -17.46 -27.89 -26.04
C ALA A 321 -18.49 -26.87 -26.58
N GLU A 322 -18.77 -26.93 -27.85
CA GLU A 322 -19.86 -26.17 -28.47
C GLU A 322 -21.17 -26.95 -28.26
N LEU A 323 -22.12 -26.34 -27.53
CA LEU A 323 -23.46 -26.88 -27.34
C LEU A 323 -24.35 -26.47 -28.55
N LYS A 324 -24.98 -27.45 -29.16
CA LYS A 324 -25.95 -27.24 -30.22
C LYS A 324 -27.33 -26.95 -29.64
N LEU A 325 -27.54 -25.71 -29.24
CA LEU A 325 -28.80 -25.29 -28.63
C LEU A 325 -29.89 -25.17 -29.70
N ALA A 326 -30.94 -26.00 -29.60
CA ALA A 326 -32.12 -25.94 -30.45
C ALA A 326 -33.37 -26.24 -29.65
N PRO A 327 -34.53 -25.72 -30.03
CA PRO A 327 -35.81 -26.14 -29.45
C PRO A 327 -36.11 -27.60 -29.79
N PHE A 328 -36.51 -28.38 -28.80
CA PHE A 328 -36.94 -29.75 -29.02
C PHE A 328 -37.98 -30.20 -27.98
N PRO A 329 -38.86 -31.16 -28.35
CA PRO A 329 -39.87 -31.72 -27.43
C PRO A 329 -39.23 -32.63 -26.40
N PHE A 330 -39.14 -32.17 -25.15
CA PHE A 330 -38.44 -32.88 -24.05
C PHE A 330 -39.09 -34.23 -23.74
N GLY A 331 -40.45 -34.26 -23.77
CA GLY A 331 -41.19 -35.53 -23.54
C GLY A 331 -40.82 -36.64 -24.53
N GLN A 332 -40.59 -36.31 -25.80
CA GLN A 332 -40.13 -37.28 -26.81
C GLN A 332 -38.75 -37.80 -26.51
N ALA A 333 -37.83 -36.93 -26.08
CA ALA A 333 -36.47 -37.35 -25.66
C ALA A 333 -36.50 -38.33 -24.50
N VAL A 334 -37.37 -38.09 -23.50
CA VAL A 334 -37.54 -39.00 -22.36
C VAL A 334 -38.13 -40.33 -22.78
N GLN A 335 -39.14 -40.30 -23.68
CA GLN A 335 -39.74 -41.53 -24.25
C GLN A 335 -38.70 -42.38 -25.01
N ASP A 336 -37.83 -41.74 -25.79
CA ASP A 336 -36.76 -42.40 -26.56
C ASP A 336 -35.78 -43.10 -25.60
N VAL A 337 -35.40 -42.45 -24.47
CA VAL A 337 -34.52 -43.01 -23.46
C VAL A 337 -35.19 -44.20 -22.74
N TYR A 338 -36.49 -44.08 -22.39
CA TYR A 338 -37.25 -45.16 -21.81
C TYR A 338 -37.28 -46.39 -22.73
N ASN A 339 -37.65 -46.21 -24.01
CA ASN A 339 -37.73 -47.28 -24.98
C ASN A 339 -36.40 -47.96 -25.22
N ALA A 340 -35.27 -47.19 -25.27
CA ALA A 340 -33.93 -47.69 -25.47
C ALA A 340 -33.46 -48.63 -24.34
N ASN A 341 -33.90 -48.35 -23.11
CA ASN A 341 -33.47 -49.11 -21.92
C ASN A 341 -34.45 -50.21 -21.49
N LEU A 342 -35.66 -50.27 -22.08
CA LEU A 342 -36.73 -51.21 -21.67
C LEU A 342 -36.31 -52.70 -21.77
N MET A 343 -35.65 -53.07 -22.84
CA MET A 343 -35.19 -54.47 -23.03
C MET A 343 -34.11 -54.87 -22.01
N GLU A 344 -33.18 -53.95 -21.68
CA GLU A 344 -32.15 -54.23 -20.68
C GLU A 344 -32.72 -54.33 -19.27
N ALA A 345 -33.65 -53.44 -18.92
CA ALA A 345 -34.39 -53.52 -17.65
C ALA A 345 -35.15 -54.87 -17.54
N GLN A 346 -35.80 -55.32 -18.60
CA GLN A 346 -36.49 -56.60 -18.63
C GLN A 346 -35.54 -57.80 -18.48
N ARG A 347 -34.33 -57.76 -19.01
CA ARG A 347 -33.32 -58.82 -18.85
C ARG A 347 -32.91 -59.01 -17.40
N HIS A 348 -32.89 -57.92 -16.61
CA HIS A 348 -32.63 -57.91 -15.18
C HIS A 348 -33.91 -58.11 -14.34
N GLY A 349 -35.07 -58.37 -14.98
CA GLY A 349 -36.37 -58.59 -14.34
C GLY A 349 -36.93 -57.34 -13.67
N HIS A 350 -36.43 -56.14 -14.02
CA HIS A 350 -36.91 -54.87 -13.46
C HIS A 350 -38.25 -54.45 -14.08
N ALA A 351 -39.14 -53.94 -13.22
CA ALA A 351 -40.35 -53.23 -13.64
C ALA A 351 -39.97 -51.74 -13.94
N MET A 352 -40.06 -51.37 -15.20
CA MET A 352 -39.78 -49.98 -15.64
C MET A 352 -41.08 -49.23 -15.92
N GLU A 353 -41.28 -48.12 -15.28
CA GLU A 353 -42.48 -47.26 -15.39
C GLU A 353 -42.10 -45.90 -15.92
N LEU A 354 -42.91 -45.36 -16.84
CA LEU A 354 -42.76 -44.01 -17.35
C LEU A 354 -43.99 -43.18 -17.01
N ASP A 355 -43.77 -42.07 -16.34
CA ASP A 355 -44.82 -41.15 -15.90
C ASP A 355 -44.51 -39.74 -16.44
N ILE A 356 -45.11 -39.37 -17.53
CA ILE A 356 -44.95 -38.06 -18.18
C ILE A 356 -46.26 -37.29 -18.04
N THR A 357 -46.20 -36.10 -17.42
CA THR A 357 -47.33 -35.18 -17.33
C THR A 357 -47.78 -34.75 -18.73
N GLU A 358 -49.08 -34.65 -18.97
CA GLU A 358 -49.71 -34.46 -20.28
C GLU A 358 -49.29 -33.16 -20.91
N GLU A 359 -48.59 -32.48 -21.17
CA GLU A 359 -48.14 -31.27 -21.85
C GLU A 359 -46.81 -30.73 -21.34
N LEU A 360 -45.71 -31.38 -21.73
CA LEU A 360 -44.40 -30.79 -21.53
C LEU A 360 -44.10 -29.79 -22.64
N PRO A 361 -43.63 -28.59 -22.29
CA PRO A 361 -43.24 -27.60 -23.28
C PRO A 361 -41.97 -28.05 -24.01
N GLU A 362 -41.76 -27.48 -25.22
CA GLU A 362 -40.45 -27.55 -25.85
C GLU A 362 -39.43 -26.81 -25.03
N ILE A 363 -38.24 -27.40 -24.88
CA ILE A 363 -37.12 -26.78 -24.21
C ILE A 363 -36.04 -26.45 -25.22
N THR A 364 -35.30 -25.37 -24.99
CA THR A 364 -34.11 -25.03 -25.78
C THR A 364 -32.89 -25.64 -25.12
N GLY A 365 -32.22 -26.54 -25.81
CA GLY A 365 -31.03 -27.25 -25.30
C GLY A 365 -30.36 -28.08 -26.37
N ASP A 366 -29.26 -28.73 -26.00
CA ASP A 366 -28.60 -29.73 -26.83
C ASP A 366 -29.24 -31.09 -26.56
N ARG A 367 -30.17 -31.49 -27.47
CA ARG A 367 -30.95 -32.74 -27.35
C ARG A 367 -30.03 -33.97 -27.18
N GLU A 368 -28.94 -34.07 -27.97
CA GLU A 368 -28.04 -35.21 -27.93
C GLU A 368 -27.37 -35.34 -26.57
N ARG A 369 -26.93 -34.24 -25.98
CA ARG A 369 -26.30 -34.20 -24.65
C ARG A 369 -27.28 -34.51 -23.54
N ILE A 370 -28.49 -33.95 -23.60
CA ILE A 370 -29.53 -34.23 -22.60
C ILE A 370 -29.95 -35.71 -22.65
N VAL A 371 -30.12 -36.28 -23.84
CA VAL A 371 -30.39 -37.71 -24.01
C VAL A 371 -29.24 -38.54 -23.45
N GLN A 372 -27.97 -38.16 -23.71
CA GLN A 372 -26.80 -38.86 -23.17
C GLN A 372 -26.82 -38.87 -21.61
N VAL A 373 -27.10 -37.72 -21.00
CA VAL A 373 -27.21 -37.63 -19.53
C VAL A 373 -28.30 -38.58 -18.99
N MET A 374 -29.49 -38.53 -19.60
CA MET A 374 -30.60 -39.40 -19.19
C MET A 374 -30.28 -40.88 -19.40
N MET A 375 -29.65 -41.26 -20.51
CA MET A 375 -29.19 -42.62 -20.79
C MET A 375 -28.24 -43.12 -19.71
N ASN A 376 -27.25 -42.29 -19.33
CA ASN A 376 -26.29 -42.65 -18.27
C ASN A 376 -26.93 -42.85 -16.90
N VAL A 377 -27.88 -41.99 -16.53
CA VAL A 377 -28.62 -42.13 -15.26
C VAL A 377 -29.50 -43.38 -15.24
N VAL A 378 -30.25 -43.63 -16.31
CA VAL A 378 -31.15 -44.78 -16.42
C VAL A 378 -30.37 -46.09 -16.48
N SER A 379 -29.28 -46.15 -17.27
CA SER A 379 -28.39 -47.31 -17.35
C SER A 379 -27.75 -47.64 -15.98
N ASN A 380 -27.30 -46.60 -15.26
CA ASN A 380 -26.80 -46.80 -13.89
C ASN A 380 -27.91 -47.29 -12.95
N SER A 381 -29.13 -46.79 -13.07
CA SER A 381 -30.26 -47.26 -12.27
C SER A 381 -30.54 -48.74 -12.55
N ILE A 382 -30.49 -49.20 -13.80
CA ILE A 382 -30.66 -50.62 -14.15
C ILE A 382 -29.53 -51.45 -13.54
N LYS A 383 -28.29 -51.02 -13.65
CA LYS A 383 -27.10 -51.73 -13.18
C LYS A 383 -27.06 -51.90 -11.66
N TYR A 384 -27.47 -50.89 -10.91
CA TYR A 384 -27.33 -50.88 -9.45
C TYR A 384 -28.61 -51.24 -8.69
N THR A 385 -29.74 -51.38 -9.37
CA THR A 385 -30.96 -51.89 -8.75
C THR A 385 -30.87 -53.40 -8.66
N PRO A 386 -31.18 -54.02 -7.51
CA PRO A 386 -31.24 -55.47 -7.39
C PRO A 386 -32.29 -56.09 -8.36
N ASP A 387 -31.99 -57.31 -8.87
CA ASP A 387 -32.87 -58.01 -9.82
C ASP A 387 -34.35 -58.07 -9.31
N GLY A 388 -35.27 -57.76 -10.20
CA GLY A 388 -36.72 -57.69 -9.88
C GLY A 388 -37.14 -56.35 -9.26
N GLY A 389 -36.21 -55.36 -9.19
CA GLY A 389 -36.54 -54.03 -8.66
C GLY A 389 -37.42 -53.18 -9.58
N ARG A 390 -37.80 -52.00 -9.09
CA ARG A 390 -38.66 -51.07 -9.84
C ARG A 390 -37.89 -49.79 -10.17
N ILE A 391 -37.93 -49.36 -11.42
CA ILE A 391 -37.31 -48.12 -11.91
C ILE A 391 -38.41 -47.23 -12.49
N ARG A 392 -38.59 -46.03 -11.95
CA ARG A 392 -39.59 -45.08 -12.42
C ARG A 392 -38.90 -43.85 -13.00
N ILE A 393 -39.25 -43.48 -14.21
CA ILE A 393 -38.90 -42.19 -14.84
C ILE A 393 -40.14 -41.32 -14.75
N SER A 394 -40.07 -40.26 -13.96
CA SER A 394 -41.18 -39.29 -13.81
C SER A 394 -40.72 -37.92 -14.22
N VAL A 395 -41.51 -37.27 -15.05
CA VAL A 395 -41.24 -35.89 -15.54
C VAL A 395 -42.47 -35.04 -15.31
N SER A 396 -42.31 -34.00 -14.52
CA SER A 396 -43.34 -32.99 -14.28
C SER A 396 -42.79 -31.58 -14.55
N TYR A 397 -43.67 -30.72 -15.05
CA TYR A 397 -43.35 -29.30 -15.23
C TYR A 397 -43.75 -28.54 -13.95
N THR A 398 -42.77 -27.93 -13.31
CA THR A 398 -42.98 -27.03 -12.16
C THR A 398 -42.63 -25.62 -12.56
N HIS A 399 -43.61 -24.70 -12.59
CA HIS A 399 -43.40 -23.27 -12.83
C HIS A 399 -42.82 -22.62 -11.55
N LEU A 400 -41.52 -22.44 -11.46
CA LEU A 400 -40.89 -21.60 -10.45
C LEU A 400 -40.99 -20.14 -10.93
N THR A 401 -42.00 -19.41 -10.50
CA THR A 401 -41.98 -17.94 -10.56
C THR A 401 -41.02 -17.50 -9.44
N LEU A 402 -39.82 -17.06 -9.82
CA LEU A 402 -39.01 -16.25 -8.93
C LEU A 402 -39.79 -14.97 -8.62
N PRO A 403 -39.99 -14.59 -7.35
CA PRO A 403 -40.57 -13.29 -7.05
C PRO A 403 -39.61 -12.23 -7.64
N THR A 404 -40.08 -11.50 -8.63
CA THR A 404 -39.46 -10.25 -9.08
C THR A 404 -39.53 -9.31 -7.90
N SER A 405 -38.42 -9.16 -7.17
CA SER A 405 -38.24 -8.02 -6.30
C SER A 405 -38.19 -6.78 -7.17
N ASP A 406 -39.24 -5.99 -7.12
CA ASP A 406 -39.26 -4.61 -7.62
C ASP A 406 -38.07 -3.88 -6.97
N LEU A 407 -37.12 -3.46 -7.80
CA LEU A 407 -36.10 -2.48 -7.47
C LEU A 407 -36.56 -1.12 -7.96
#